data_dcabf86375559ed18d04953a396ba4c8
#
_entry.id   dcabf86375559ed18d04953a396ba4c8
#
_cell.length_a   1.000
_cell.length_b   1.000
_cell.length_c   1.000
_cell.angle_alpha   90.00
_cell.angle_beta   90.00
_cell.angle_gamma   90.00
#
_symmetry.space_group_name_H-M   'P 1'
#
loop_
_entity.id
_entity.type
_entity.pdbx_description
1 polymer ?
#
loop_
_entity_poly.entity_id
_entity_poly.type
_entity_poly.pdbx_seq_one_letter_code
_entity_poly.pdbx_strand_id
1 'polypeptide(L)'
;DTAEEALSLIAVDYELLPEEMPAQLIAYKVHAFKRPSRSATAPTLGSENALKKIFILLRAQTGHDFSQYKPNTIGRRIERRMAVHQIEHIEAYVQYLQQTPAEVNALFRDLLIGVTSFFRDPEAFKALEEQVIPKLFANKPAGDVIRVWSPGCSTGEEAYSIAILLQEYLETLKQNFKVQIFATDIDSQAIGIARTGIYPASITADISPKRLARFFAAEPGGTDSEPS
;
A
#
# COMPACT_ATOMS: atom_id res chain seq x y z
N ASP A 1 -10.51 20.41 9.95
CA ASP A 1 -10.29 21.08 8.65
C ASP A 1 -9.74 20.10 7.64
N THR A 2 -10.39 20.00 6.48
CA THR A 2 -10.18 18.97 5.45
C THR A 2 -8.74 18.83 4.93
N ALA A 3 -7.94 19.88 5.02
CA ALA A 3 -6.52 19.84 4.60
C ALA A 3 -5.63 19.12 5.62
N GLU A 4 -5.81 19.35 6.91
CA GLU A 4 -5.05 18.66 7.97
C GLU A 4 -5.42 17.16 8.05
N GLU A 5 -6.69 16.80 7.83
CA GLU A 5 -7.11 15.41 7.74
C GLU A 5 -6.50 14.71 6.51
N ALA A 6 -6.47 15.37 5.35
CA ALA A 6 -5.84 14.83 4.14
C ALA A 6 -4.32 14.65 4.34
N LEU A 7 -3.64 15.58 5.01
CA LEU A 7 -2.21 15.48 5.32
C LEU A 7 -1.89 14.33 6.29
N SER A 8 -2.82 13.97 7.17
CA SER A 8 -2.65 12.84 8.11
C SER A 8 -2.77 11.46 7.45
N LEU A 9 -3.47 11.39 6.31
CA LEU A 9 -3.73 10.15 5.58
C LEU A 9 -2.71 9.86 4.47
N ILE A 10 -1.98 10.88 4.02
CA ILE A 10 -1.03 10.78 2.90
C ILE A 10 0.38 11.07 3.44
N ALA A 11 1.37 10.26 3.02
CA ALA A 11 2.77 10.57 3.28
C ALA A 11 3.19 11.81 2.47
N VAL A 12 3.17 12.98 3.09
CA VAL A 12 3.55 14.25 2.48
C VAL A 12 5.04 14.49 2.72
N ASP A 13 5.78 14.76 1.64
CA ASP A 13 7.22 15.05 1.74
C ASP A 13 7.49 16.49 2.15
N TYR A 14 6.62 17.42 1.74
CA TYR A 14 6.75 18.85 2.01
C TYR A 14 5.38 19.47 2.31
N GLU A 15 5.34 20.28 3.33
CA GLU A 15 4.24 21.19 3.63
C GLU A 15 4.71 22.61 3.38
N LEU A 16 4.22 23.25 2.31
CA LEU A 16 4.73 24.51 1.78
C LEU A 16 3.58 25.44 1.38
N LEU A 17 3.82 26.73 1.47
CA LEU A 17 2.93 27.71 0.85
C LEU A 17 2.96 27.59 -0.68
N PRO A 18 1.87 27.94 -1.39
CA PRO A 18 1.79 27.82 -2.85
C PRO A 18 2.93 28.53 -3.60
N GLU A 19 3.39 29.69 -3.11
CA GLU A 19 4.49 30.45 -3.67
C GLU A 19 5.87 29.78 -3.52
N GLU A 20 6.04 28.89 -2.55
CA GLU A 20 7.28 28.16 -2.29
C GLU A 20 7.35 26.84 -3.08
N MET A 21 6.20 26.28 -3.47
CA MET A 21 6.10 25.00 -4.19
C MET A 21 6.91 24.96 -5.50
N PRO A 22 6.89 26.00 -6.38
CA PRO A 22 7.65 25.95 -7.63
C PRO A 22 9.16 25.82 -7.41
N ALA A 23 9.72 26.53 -6.45
CA ALA A 23 11.15 26.47 -6.14
C ALA A 23 11.55 25.08 -5.64
N GLN A 24 10.74 24.49 -4.79
CA GLN A 24 10.97 23.14 -4.24
C GLN A 24 10.83 22.06 -5.31
N LEU A 25 9.85 22.16 -6.21
CA LEU A 25 9.68 21.26 -7.34
C LEU A 25 10.88 21.32 -8.31
N ILE A 26 11.41 22.51 -8.57
CA ILE A 26 12.61 22.69 -9.41
C ILE A 26 13.82 22.06 -8.73
N ALA A 27 14.02 22.28 -7.43
CA ALA A 27 15.10 21.68 -6.66
C ALA A 27 15.02 20.14 -6.70
N TYR A 28 13.85 19.58 -6.41
CA TYR A 28 13.60 18.14 -6.52
C TYR A 28 13.90 17.62 -7.92
N LYS A 29 13.41 18.27 -8.98
CA LYS A 29 13.67 17.87 -10.38
C LYS A 29 15.17 17.85 -10.67
N VAL A 30 15.91 18.86 -10.23
CA VAL A 30 17.35 18.95 -10.45
C VAL A 30 18.07 17.75 -9.81
N HIS A 31 17.70 17.35 -8.59
CA HIS A 31 18.33 16.22 -7.91
C HIS A 31 17.82 14.86 -8.44
N ALA A 32 16.54 14.72 -8.73
CA ALA A 32 15.95 13.46 -9.19
C ALA A 32 16.38 13.07 -10.62
N PHE A 33 16.61 14.06 -11.50
CA PHE A 33 16.88 13.82 -12.93
C PHE A 33 18.33 14.13 -13.38
N LYS A 34 19.15 14.74 -12.52
CA LYS A 34 20.59 14.95 -12.82
C LYS A 34 21.43 13.68 -12.77
N ARG A 35 20.96 12.62 -12.13
CA ARG A 35 21.66 11.34 -12.14
C ARG A 35 21.48 10.69 -13.52
N PRO A 36 22.57 10.44 -14.28
CA PRO A 36 22.49 9.55 -15.41
C PRO A 36 21.89 8.23 -14.88
N SER A 37 20.87 7.72 -15.56
CA SER A 37 20.35 6.38 -15.32
C SER A 37 21.56 5.45 -15.15
N ARG A 38 21.87 5.09 -13.91
CA ARG A 38 22.91 4.10 -13.65
C ARG A 38 22.41 2.81 -14.29
N SER A 39 22.93 2.56 -15.49
CA SER A 39 23.02 1.22 -16.04
C SER A 39 23.34 0.28 -14.90
N ALA A 40 22.69 -0.88 -14.84
CA ALA A 40 22.81 -1.89 -13.79
C ALA A 40 24.27 -2.40 -13.63
N THR A 41 25.17 -1.52 -13.25
CA THR A 41 26.49 -1.85 -12.76
C THR A 41 26.37 -2.22 -11.29
N ALA A 42 26.96 -3.35 -10.96
CA ALA A 42 26.98 -3.91 -9.61
C ALA A 42 27.28 -2.80 -8.55
N PRO A 43 26.58 -2.85 -7.39
CA PRO A 43 26.79 -1.87 -6.33
C PRO A 43 28.28 -1.83 -5.96
N THR A 44 28.85 -0.65 -5.86
CA THR A 44 30.22 -0.48 -5.36
C THR A 44 30.27 -0.87 -3.89
N LEU A 45 31.39 -1.42 -3.41
CA LEU A 45 31.60 -1.88 -2.02
C LEU A 45 31.13 -0.85 -0.96
N GLY A 46 31.26 0.45 -1.22
CA GLY A 46 30.73 1.52 -0.36
C GLY A 46 29.20 1.54 -0.29
N SER A 47 28.54 1.37 -1.42
CA SER A 47 27.09 1.33 -1.55
C SER A 47 26.45 0.13 -0.82
N GLU A 48 27.09 -1.04 -0.84
CA GLU A 48 26.60 -2.24 -0.11
C GLU A 48 26.67 -2.06 1.41
N ASN A 49 27.75 -1.45 1.90
CA ASN A 49 27.87 -1.17 3.33
C ASN A 49 26.86 -0.11 3.81
N ALA A 50 26.59 0.91 2.97
CA ALA A 50 25.59 1.91 3.27
C ALA A 50 24.18 1.30 3.32
N LEU A 51 23.82 0.43 2.36
CA LEU A 51 22.54 -0.30 2.36
C LEU A 51 22.36 -1.16 3.60
N LYS A 52 23.40 -1.89 4.03
CA LYS A 52 23.37 -2.69 5.26
C LYS A 52 23.07 -1.81 6.48
N LYS A 53 23.71 -0.64 6.58
CA LYS A 53 23.45 0.31 7.67
C LYS A 53 22.01 0.83 7.64
N ILE A 54 21.47 1.15 6.46
CA ILE A 54 20.06 1.56 6.30
C ILE A 54 19.12 0.45 6.78
N PHE A 55 19.36 -0.83 6.43
CA PHE A 55 18.54 -1.94 6.92
C PHE A 55 18.61 -2.11 8.44
N ILE A 56 19.77 -1.92 9.03
CA ILE A 56 19.93 -1.95 10.49
C ILE A 56 19.09 -0.84 11.15
N LEU A 57 19.14 0.39 10.61
CA LEU A 57 18.37 1.52 11.12
C LEU A 57 16.87 1.29 10.97
N LEU A 58 16.42 0.83 9.80
CA LEU A 58 15.02 0.47 9.56
C LEU A 58 14.55 -0.59 10.55
N ARG A 59 15.32 -1.69 10.70
CA ARG A 59 14.96 -2.76 11.62
C ARG A 59 14.93 -2.30 13.09
N ALA A 60 15.88 -1.48 13.50
CA ALA A 60 15.94 -0.95 14.86
C ALA A 60 14.73 -0.06 15.19
N GLN A 61 14.28 0.76 14.22
CA GLN A 61 13.19 1.72 14.39
C GLN A 61 11.80 1.09 14.20
N THR A 62 11.65 0.17 13.24
CA THR A 62 10.35 -0.34 12.80
C THR A 62 10.09 -1.79 13.19
N GLY A 63 11.12 -2.53 13.59
CA GLY A 63 11.06 -3.96 13.85
C GLY A 63 11.07 -4.86 12.60
N HIS A 64 11.06 -4.27 11.38
CA HIS A 64 10.95 -5.00 10.11
C HIS A 64 12.30 -5.12 9.40
N ASP A 65 12.55 -6.30 8.83
CA ASP A 65 13.78 -6.61 8.10
C ASP A 65 13.55 -6.55 6.57
N PHE A 66 14.21 -5.61 5.92
CA PHE A 66 14.15 -5.41 4.47
C PHE A 66 15.31 -6.04 3.69
N SER A 67 16.19 -6.80 4.35
CA SER A 67 17.40 -7.38 3.72
C SER A 67 17.08 -8.36 2.60
N GLN A 68 15.89 -8.95 2.59
CA GLN A 68 15.42 -9.91 1.59
C GLN A 68 14.60 -9.26 0.45
N TYR A 69 14.39 -7.96 0.51
CA TYR A 69 13.69 -7.24 -0.55
C TYR A 69 14.56 -7.10 -1.81
N LYS A 70 13.92 -6.96 -2.97
CA LYS A 70 14.63 -6.76 -4.24
C LYS A 70 15.49 -5.49 -4.18
N PRO A 71 16.82 -5.56 -4.36
CA PRO A 71 17.72 -4.41 -4.22
C PRO A 71 17.34 -3.21 -5.09
N ASN A 72 16.88 -3.46 -6.32
CA ASN A 72 16.46 -2.41 -7.24
C ASN A 72 15.21 -1.65 -6.76
N THR A 73 14.31 -2.32 -6.03
CA THR A 73 13.12 -1.66 -5.47
C THR A 73 13.52 -0.73 -4.33
N ILE A 74 14.34 -1.23 -3.42
CA ILE A 74 14.85 -0.45 -2.29
C ILE A 74 15.72 0.71 -2.77
N GLY A 75 16.65 0.46 -3.70
CA GLY A 75 17.52 1.49 -4.24
C GLY A 75 16.76 2.69 -4.79
N ARG A 76 15.70 2.46 -5.59
CA ARG A 76 14.85 3.53 -6.12
C ARG A 76 14.14 4.34 -5.04
N ARG A 77 13.70 3.70 -3.96
CA ARG A 77 13.04 4.41 -2.84
C ARG A 77 14.04 5.23 -2.04
N ILE A 78 15.22 4.68 -1.77
CA ILE A 78 16.30 5.43 -1.13
C ILE A 78 16.72 6.63 -2.00
N GLU A 79 16.90 6.44 -3.31
CA GLU A 79 17.23 7.53 -4.23
C GLU A 79 16.15 8.62 -4.27
N ARG A 80 14.87 8.23 -4.22
CA ARG A 80 13.77 9.18 -4.10
C ARG A 80 13.88 10.00 -2.80
N ARG A 81 14.09 9.36 -1.65
CA ARG A 81 14.23 10.06 -0.37
C ARG A 81 15.45 10.97 -0.33
N MET A 82 16.58 10.51 -0.87
CA MET A 82 17.77 11.33 -1.02
C MET A 82 17.51 12.58 -1.88
N ALA A 83 16.73 12.44 -2.97
CA ALA A 83 16.35 13.57 -3.81
C ALA A 83 15.43 14.55 -3.09
N VAL A 84 14.48 14.05 -2.27
CA VAL A 84 13.63 14.89 -1.41
C VAL A 84 14.48 15.76 -0.47
N HIS A 85 15.52 15.18 0.14
CA HIS A 85 16.38 15.92 1.06
C HIS A 85 17.59 16.57 0.39
N GLN A 86 17.68 16.55 -0.95
CA GLN A 86 18.80 17.11 -1.73
C GLN A 86 20.18 16.53 -1.33
N ILE A 87 20.20 15.27 -0.92
CA ILE A 87 21.40 14.54 -0.52
C ILE A 87 21.93 13.76 -1.71
N GLU A 88 23.20 14.02 -2.10
CA GLU A 88 23.81 13.40 -3.29
C GLU A 88 24.47 12.05 -3.01
N HIS A 89 24.97 11.84 -1.79
CA HIS A 89 25.76 10.66 -1.43
C HIS A 89 25.02 9.80 -0.40
N ILE A 90 25.01 8.49 -0.64
CA ILE A 90 24.29 7.54 0.22
C ILE A 90 24.86 7.51 1.66
N GLU A 91 26.15 7.76 1.81
CA GLU A 91 26.82 7.82 3.12
C GLU A 91 26.30 9.01 3.94
N ALA A 92 26.07 10.15 3.31
CA ALA A 92 25.47 11.32 3.95
C ALA A 92 23.99 11.06 4.31
N TYR A 93 23.27 10.31 3.48
CA TYR A 93 21.91 9.90 3.79
C TYR A 93 21.85 8.93 4.98
N VAL A 94 22.81 8.01 5.11
CA VAL A 94 22.94 7.15 6.31
C VAL A 94 23.12 8.01 7.57
N GLN A 95 23.98 9.04 7.54
CA GLN A 95 24.17 9.95 8.67
C GLN A 95 22.89 10.72 9.00
N TYR A 96 22.18 11.17 7.97
CA TYR A 96 20.89 11.86 8.13
C TYR A 96 19.84 10.97 8.80
N LEU A 97 19.73 9.70 8.36
CA LEU A 97 18.84 8.72 8.98
C LEU A 97 19.19 8.45 10.45
N GLN A 98 20.47 8.43 10.82
CA GLN A 98 20.89 8.25 12.22
C GLN A 98 20.47 9.39 13.13
N GLN A 99 20.39 10.60 12.59
CA GLN A 99 20.03 11.82 13.33
C GLN A 99 18.54 12.13 13.31
N THR A 100 17.79 11.51 12.38
CA THR A 100 16.39 11.87 12.07
C THR A 100 15.49 10.64 12.06
N PRO A 101 14.99 10.18 13.23
CA PRO A 101 14.09 9.02 13.30
C PRO A 101 12.82 9.17 12.46
N ALA A 102 12.33 10.42 12.29
CA ALA A 102 11.18 10.70 11.43
C ALA A 102 11.45 10.31 9.97
N GLU A 103 12.69 10.50 9.47
CA GLU A 103 13.06 10.11 8.11
C GLU A 103 13.16 8.59 7.95
N VAL A 104 13.59 7.86 8.99
CA VAL A 104 13.56 6.39 8.97
C VAL A 104 12.12 5.89 8.79
N ASN A 105 11.15 6.52 9.47
CA ASN A 105 9.74 6.19 9.33
C ASN A 105 9.19 6.60 7.94
N ALA A 106 9.65 7.72 7.38
CA ALA A 106 9.26 8.13 6.03
C ALA A 106 9.80 7.16 4.96
N LEU A 107 11.07 6.76 5.07
CA LEU A 107 11.66 5.74 4.20
C LEU A 107 10.91 4.40 4.35
N PHE A 108 10.58 4.00 5.59
CA PHE A 108 9.79 2.79 5.83
C PHE A 108 8.48 2.82 5.06
N ARG A 109 7.71 3.90 5.18
CA ARG A 109 6.45 4.07 4.42
C ARG A 109 6.65 4.05 2.91
N ASP A 110 7.71 4.68 2.40
CA ASP A 110 8.06 4.64 0.99
C ASP A 110 8.39 3.23 0.48
N LEU A 111 8.91 2.36 1.36
CA LEU A 111 9.20 0.97 1.03
C LEU A 111 7.94 0.09 0.99
N LEU A 112 6.88 0.48 1.70
CA LEU A 112 5.59 -0.20 1.69
C LEU A 112 4.82 0.21 0.42
N ILE A 113 4.76 -0.71 -0.54
CA ILE A 113 4.07 -0.47 -1.80
C ILE A 113 2.60 -0.84 -1.63
N GLY A 114 1.79 0.13 -1.22
CA GLY A 114 0.36 -0.06 -0.98
C GLY A 114 -0.52 0.06 -2.23
N VAL A 115 -0.05 -0.38 -3.42
CA VAL A 115 -0.88 -0.34 -4.64
C VAL A 115 -1.89 -1.47 -4.61
N THR A 116 -3.16 -1.13 -4.40
CA THR A 116 -4.28 -2.07 -4.33
C THR A 116 -5.51 -1.46 -5.01
N SER A 117 -6.42 -2.30 -5.46
CA SER A 117 -7.77 -1.94 -5.92
C SER A 117 -8.72 -3.12 -5.77
N PHE A 118 -10.01 -2.86 -5.80
CA PHE A 118 -11.00 -3.93 -5.77
C PHE A 118 -10.86 -4.81 -7.01
N PHE A 119 -10.95 -6.14 -6.82
CA PHE A 119 -10.85 -7.14 -7.89
C PHE A 119 -9.62 -6.95 -8.79
N ARG A 120 -8.53 -6.45 -8.24
CA ARG A 120 -7.25 -6.32 -8.93
C ARG A 120 -6.83 -7.67 -9.51
N ASP A 121 -6.29 -7.66 -10.75
CA ASP A 121 -6.00 -8.87 -11.52
C ASP A 121 -7.27 -9.73 -11.77
N PRO A 122 -8.20 -9.26 -12.62
CA PRO A 122 -9.52 -9.87 -12.82
C PRO A 122 -9.48 -11.37 -13.14
N GLU A 123 -8.45 -11.83 -13.86
CA GLU A 123 -8.27 -13.24 -14.16
C GLU A 123 -8.00 -14.09 -12.93
N ALA A 124 -7.24 -13.57 -11.96
CA ALA A 124 -6.99 -14.25 -10.69
C ALA A 124 -8.28 -14.36 -9.87
N PHE A 125 -9.07 -13.26 -9.78
CA PHE A 125 -10.36 -13.28 -9.09
C PHE A 125 -11.38 -14.19 -9.78
N LYS A 126 -11.38 -14.26 -11.11
CA LYS A 126 -12.20 -15.22 -11.87
C LYS A 126 -11.80 -16.66 -11.56
N ALA A 127 -10.52 -16.96 -11.51
CA ALA A 127 -10.04 -18.30 -11.14
C ALA A 127 -10.40 -18.64 -9.68
N LEU A 128 -10.33 -17.68 -8.78
CA LEU A 128 -10.76 -17.82 -7.38
C LEU A 128 -12.25 -18.17 -7.31
N GLU A 129 -13.10 -17.44 -8.02
CA GLU A 129 -14.56 -17.62 -8.05
C GLU A 129 -14.94 -18.98 -8.66
N GLU A 130 -14.39 -19.34 -9.82
CA GLU A 130 -14.80 -20.52 -10.59
C GLU A 130 -14.15 -21.83 -10.11
N GLN A 131 -12.89 -21.77 -9.62
CA GLN A 131 -12.10 -22.98 -9.40
C GLN A 131 -11.73 -23.22 -7.94
N VAL A 132 -11.58 -22.19 -7.13
CA VAL A 132 -11.09 -22.30 -5.75
C VAL A 132 -12.25 -22.30 -4.76
N ILE A 133 -13.11 -21.29 -4.81
CA ILE A 133 -14.22 -21.14 -3.87
C ILE A 133 -15.13 -22.39 -3.84
N PRO A 134 -15.56 -22.96 -4.97
CA PRO A 134 -16.37 -24.18 -4.93
C PRO A 134 -15.69 -25.35 -4.21
N LYS A 135 -14.38 -25.48 -4.35
CA LYS A 135 -13.60 -26.53 -3.70
C LYS A 135 -13.46 -26.33 -2.18
N LEU A 136 -13.46 -25.07 -1.72
CA LEU A 136 -13.39 -24.77 -0.29
C LEU A 136 -14.59 -25.31 0.47
N PHE A 137 -15.76 -25.39 -0.16
CA PHE A 137 -16.99 -25.84 0.44
C PHE A 137 -17.32 -27.31 0.09
N ALA A 138 -16.64 -27.87 -0.92
CA ALA A 138 -16.85 -29.26 -1.33
C ALA A 138 -16.52 -30.24 -0.19
N ASN A 139 -17.41 -31.17 0.07
CA ASN A 139 -17.25 -32.22 1.09
C ASN A 139 -17.09 -31.72 2.54
N LYS A 140 -17.52 -30.48 2.84
CA LYS A 140 -17.54 -29.98 4.20
C LYS A 140 -18.92 -30.16 4.82
N PRO A 141 -18.99 -30.58 6.10
CA PRO A 141 -20.25 -30.67 6.82
C PRO A 141 -20.88 -29.29 7.01
N ALA A 142 -22.20 -29.24 7.07
CA ALA A 142 -22.93 -28.03 7.38
C ALA A 142 -22.51 -27.45 8.73
N GLY A 143 -22.30 -26.16 8.81
CA GLY A 143 -21.84 -25.48 10.02
C GLY A 143 -20.32 -25.36 10.19
N ASP A 144 -19.54 -25.99 9.31
CA ASP A 144 -18.08 -25.82 9.30
C ASP A 144 -17.68 -24.35 9.08
N VAL A 145 -16.48 -24.04 9.56
CA VAL A 145 -15.89 -22.71 9.44
C VAL A 145 -14.85 -22.69 8.31
N ILE A 146 -15.10 -21.89 7.31
CA ILE A 146 -14.12 -21.58 6.26
C ILE A 146 -13.25 -20.42 6.75
N ARG A 147 -11.93 -20.62 6.75
CA ARG A 147 -10.96 -19.59 7.12
C ARG A 147 -10.12 -19.22 5.93
N VAL A 148 -10.04 -17.92 5.67
CA VAL A 148 -9.24 -17.33 4.60
C VAL A 148 -8.27 -16.34 5.22
N TRP A 149 -7.04 -16.33 4.74
CA TRP A 149 -6.03 -15.36 5.15
C TRP A 149 -5.55 -14.59 3.92
N SER A 150 -5.70 -13.26 3.95
CA SER A 150 -5.20 -12.31 2.96
C SER A 150 -4.00 -11.58 3.60
N PRO A 151 -2.76 -12.03 3.37
CA PRO A 151 -1.55 -11.34 3.83
C PRO A 151 -1.19 -10.20 2.88
N GLY A 152 -0.72 -9.06 3.42
CA GLY A 152 -0.39 -7.88 2.61
C GLY A 152 -1.63 -7.22 2.03
N CYS A 153 -2.69 -7.12 2.83
CA CYS A 153 -4.00 -6.66 2.37
C CYS A 153 -4.08 -5.15 2.10
N SER A 154 -3.05 -4.37 2.42
CA SER A 154 -3.01 -2.91 2.29
C SER A 154 -4.26 -2.26 2.91
N THR A 155 -4.97 -1.43 2.17
CA THR A 155 -6.21 -0.76 2.57
C THR A 155 -7.47 -1.64 2.51
N GLY A 156 -7.30 -2.94 2.26
CA GLY A 156 -8.35 -3.95 2.47
C GLY A 156 -9.11 -4.37 1.22
N GLU A 157 -8.91 -3.76 0.07
CA GLU A 157 -9.68 -4.01 -1.16
C GLU A 157 -9.66 -5.49 -1.58
N GLU A 158 -8.51 -6.18 -1.44
CA GLU A 158 -8.41 -7.61 -1.73
C GLU A 158 -9.28 -8.43 -0.75
N ALA A 159 -9.16 -8.15 0.54
CA ALA A 159 -9.90 -8.88 1.56
C ALA A 159 -11.42 -8.72 1.39
N TYR A 160 -11.88 -7.50 1.09
CA TYR A 160 -13.30 -7.23 0.82
C TYR A 160 -13.75 -7.85 -0.51
N SER A 161 -12.91 -7.84 -1.56
CA SER A 161 -13.23 -8.52 -2.83
C SER A 161 -13.42 -10.03 -2.62
N ILE A 162 -12.56 -10.65 -1.82
CA ILE A 162 -12.70 -12.07 -1.43
C ILE A 162 -13.98 -12.28 -0.62
N ALA A 163 -14.30 -11.36 0.31
CA ALA A 163 -15.52 -11.44 1.11
C ALA A 163 -16.78 -11.40 0.23
N ILE A 164 -16.82 -10.52 -0.77
CA ILE A 164 -17.91 -10.41 -1.73
C ILE A 164 -18.10 -11.73 -2.48
N LEU A 165 -17.03 -12.31 -3.05
CA LEU A 165 -17.12 -13.58 -3.77
C LEU A 165 -17.60 -14.73 -2.89
N LEU A 166 -17.09 -14.81 -1.66
CA LEU A 166 -17.52 -15.84 -0.70
C LEU A 166 -18.99 -15.68 -0.31
N GLN A 167 -19.45 -14.45 -0.11
CA GLN A 167 -20.84 -14.16 0.21
C GLN A 167 -21.76 -14.50 -0.97
N GLU A 168 -21.38 -14.14 -2.19
CA GLU A 168 -22.13 -14.49 -3.41
C GLU A 168 -22.24 -16.01 -3.57
N TYR A 169 -21.16 -16.75 -3.30
CA TYR A 169 -21.17 -18.20 -3.38
C TYR A 169 -22.01 -18.85 -2.27
N LEU A 170 -21.91 -18.37 -1.03
CA LEU A 170 -22.71 -18.86 0.10
C LEU A 170 -24.20 -18.85 -0.19
N GLU A 171 -24.69 -17.83 -0.89
CA GLU A 171 -26.12 -17.71 -1.25
C GLU A 171 -26.56 -18.74 -2.28
N THR A 172 -25.65 -19.34 -3.03
CA THR A 172 -25.96 -20.45 -3.94
C THR A 172 -26.09 -21.78 -3.20
N LEU A 173 -25.55 -21.86 -1.97
CA LEU A 173 -25.54 -23.09 -1.20
C LEU A 173 -26.84 -23.23 -0.39
N LYS A 174 -27.30 -24.47 -0.26
CA LYS A 174 -28.46 -24.82 0.60
C LYS A 174 -28.06 -25.09 2.05
N GLN A 175 -26.80 -24.90 2.39
CA GLN A 175 -26.22 -25.19 3.70
C GLN A 175 -25.61 -23.92 4.29
N ASN A 176 -25.65 -23.81 5.60
CA ASN A 176 -25.05 -22.69 6.31
C ASN A 176 -23.58 -23.01 6.65
N PHE A 177 -22.68 -22.10 6.27
CA PHE A 177 -21.27 -22.11 6.65
C PHE A 177 -20.93 -20.80 7.36
N LYS A 178 -19.92 -20.84 8.22
CA LYS A 178 -19.31 -19.62 8.76
C LYS A 178 -18.06 -19.30 7.97
N VAL A 179 -17.87 -18.05 7.59
CA VAL A 179 -16.65 -17.59 6.94
C VAL A 179 -15.95 -16.60 7.84
N GLN A 180 -14.64 -16.78 8.01
CA GLN A 180 -13.75 -15.89 8.73
C GLN A 180 -12.61 -15.49 7.80
N ILE A 181 -12.44 -14.19 7.59
CA ILE A 181 -11.34 -13.65 6.79
C ILE A 181 -10.39 -12.92 7.73
N PHE A 182 -9.12 -13.30 7.69
CA PHE A 182 -8.05 -12.64 8.39
C PHE A 182 -7.27 -11.82 7.37
N ALA A 183 -7.30 -10.50 7.50
CA ALA A 183 -6.55 -9.58 6.66
C ALA A 183 -5.43 -8.95 7.48
N THR A 184 -4.19 -9.05 7.01
CA THR A 184 -3.02 -8.55 7.72
C THR A 184 -2.12 -7.76 6.78
N ASP A 185 -1.53 -6.70 7.30
CA ASP A 185 -0.51 -5.92 6.62
C ASP A 185 0.52 -5.41 7.64
N ILE A 186 1.74 -5.12 7.19
CA ILE A 186 2.75 -4.50 8.04
C ILE A 186 2.53 -2.99 8.18
N ASP A 187 1.76 -2.39 7.24
CA ASP A 187 1.35 -1.00 7.29
C ASP A 187 0.14 -0.83 8.21
N SER A 188 0.39 -0.35 9.42
CA SER A 188 -0.65 -0.11 10.41
C SER A 188 -1.64 0.99 9.99
N GLN A 189 -1.20 1.97 9.16
CA GLN A 189 -2.07 3.02 8.64
C GLN A 189 -3.04 2.43 7.60
N ALA A 190 -2.53 1.60 6.68
CA ALA A 190 -3.36 0.89 5.71
C ALA A 190 -4.40 0.00 6.41
N ILE A 191 -4.01 -0.73 7.46
CA ILE A 191 -4.95 -1.50 8.29
C ILE A 191 -5.99 -0.60 8.96
N GLY A 192 -5.61 0.61 9.39
CA GLY A 192 -6.54 1.61 9.90
C GLY A 192 -7.65 1.92 8.88
N ILE A 193 -7.26 2.23 7.65
CA ILE A 193 -8.19 2.50 6.54
C ILE A 193 -9.05 1.26 6.25
N ALA A 194 -8.44 0.08 6.13
CA ALA A 194 -9.17 -1.17 5.90
C ALA A 194 -10.28 -1.41 6.94
N ARG A 195 -10.03 -1.06 8.20
CA ARG A 195 -11.00 -1.22 9.30
C ARG A 195 -12.18 -0.25 9.23
N THR A 196 -12.00 0.93 8.65
CA THR A 196 -13.12 1.87 8.47
C THR A 196 -14.11 1.35 7.43
N GLY A 197 -13.64 0.64 6.41
CA GLY A 197 -14.44 0.19 5.28
C GLY A 197 -14.96 1.35 4.42
N ILE A 198 -14.36 2.54 4.56
CA ILE A 198 -14.74 3.75 3.81
C ILE A 198 -13.76 3.93 2.65
N TYR A 199 -14.31 4.04 1.47
CA TYR A 199 -13.53 4.14 0.23
C TYR A 199 -14.00 5.32 -0.62
N PRO A 200 -13.09 5.95 -1.40
CA PRO A 200 -13.47 7.04 -2.28
C PRO A 200 -14.39 6.56 -3.41
N ALA A 201 -15.18 7.45 -3.97
CA ALA A 201 -16.13 7.13 -5.05
C ALA A 201 -15.44 6.53 -6.31
N SER A 202 -14.14 6.73 -6.47
CA SER A 202 -13.36 6.15 -7.59
C SER A 202 -13.37 4.62 -7.64
N ILE A 203 -13.70 3.90 -6.53
CA ILE A 203 -13.84 2.44 -6.54
C ILE A 203 -14.91 1.94 -7.52
N THR A 204 -15.83 2.82 -7.94
CA THR A 204 -16.85 2.50 -8.95
C THR A 204 -16.27 2.06 -10.29
N ALA A 205 -15.01 2.40 -10.58
CA ALA A 205 -14.31 1.93 -11.77
C ALA A 205 -13.89 0.45 -11.68
N ASP A 206 -13.69 -0.06 -10.47
CA ASP A 206 -13.16 -1.41 -10.23
C ASP A 206 -14.24 -2.43 -9.87
N ILE A 207 -15.43 -1.96 -9.48
CA ILE A 207 -16.52 -2.79 -8.97
C ILE A 207 -17.71 -2.73 -9.93
N SER A 208 -18.27 -3.89 -10.27
CA SER A 208 -19.48 -3.92 -11.10
C SER A 208 -20.65 -3.19 -10.44
N PRO A 209 -21.53 -2.50 -11.19
CA PRO A 209 -22.68 -1.78 -10.62
C PRO A 209 -23.57 -2.66 -9.73
N LYS A 210 -23.71 -3.94 -10.08
CA LYS A 210 -24.48 -4.91 -9.28
C LYS A 210 -23.84 -5.16 -7.91
N ARG A 211 -22.52 -5.37 -7.84
CA ARG A 211 -21.81 -5.57 -6.58
C ARG A 211 -21.76 -4.28 -5.76
N LEU A 212 -21.54 -3.14 -6.43
CA LEU A 212 -21.54 -1.83 -5.78
C LEU A 212 -22.87 -1.58 -5.06
N ALA A 213 -23.99 -1.68 -5.76
CA ALA A 213 -25.33 -1.46 -5.18
C ALA A 213 -25.68 -2.42 -4.06
N ARG A 214 -25.05 -3.59 -4.04
CA ARG A 214 -25.39 -4.64 -3.07
C ARG A 214 -24.53 -4.58 -1.80
N PHE A 215 -23.25 -4.31 -1.93
CA PHE A 215 -22.27 -4.44 -0.85
C PHE A 215 -21.77 -3.11 -0.30
N PHE A 216 -22.07 -2.01 -0.96
CA PHE A 216 -21.64 -0.68 -0.56
C PHE A 216 -22.83 0.25 -0.38
N ALA A 217 -22.69 1.17 0.56
CA ALA A 217 -23.65 2.25 0.77
C ALA A 217 -22.91 3.58 0.59
N ALA A 218 -23.58 4.57 -0.03
CA ALA A 218 -23.06 5.93 -0.08
C ALA A 218 -23.17 6.57 1.31
N GLU A 219 -22.08 7.18 1.80
CA GLU A 219 -22.17 7.97 3.03
C GLU A 219 -22.94 9.28 2.79
N PRO A 220 -23.90 9.62 3.68
CA PRO A 220 -24.59 10.90 3.58
C PRO A 220 -23.59 12.02 3.94
N GLY A 221 -23.17 12.82 2.98
CA GLY A 221 -22.30 13.98 3.19
C GLY A 221 -21.06 14.04 2.32
N GLY A 222 -20.79 13.06 1.49
CA GLY A 222 -19.79 13.19 0.43
C GLY A 222 -20.29 14.23 -0.59
N THR A 223 -19.70 15.42 -0.58
CA THR A 223 -20.00 16.46 -1.57
C THR A 223 -19.63 15.94 -2.95
N ASP A 224 -20.64 15.62 -3.76
CA ASP A 224 -20.53 15.62 -5.22
C ASP A 224 -20.15 17.04 -5.64
N SER A 225 -18.87 17.35 -5.70
CA SER A 225 -18.39 18.47 -6.46
C SER A 225 -18.49 18.09 -7.93
N GLU A 226 -19.64 18.38 -8.55
CA GLU A 226 -19.77 18.39 -9.99
C GLU A 226 -18.66 19.26 -10.59
N PRO A 227 -17.95 18.81 -11.62
CA PRO A 227 -17.07 19.66 -12.39
C PRO A 227 -17.93 20.61 -13.23
N SER A 228 -17.80 21.90 -12.93
CA SER A 228 -18.29 23.01 -13.78
C SER A 228 -17.44 23.12 -15.03
#